data_17f30a4771556ac7d5b19012d89452bf
#
_entry.id   17f30a4771556ac7d5b19012d89452bf
#
_cell.length_a   1.000
_cell.length_b   1.000
_cell.length_c   1.000
_cell.angle_alpha   90.00
_cell.angle_beta   90.00
_cell.angle_gamma   90.00
#
_symmetry.space_group_name_H-M   'P 1'
#
loop_
_entity.id
_entity.type
_entity.pdbx_description
1 polymer ?
#
loop_
_entity_poly.entity_id
_entity_poly.type
_entity_poly.pdbx_seq_one_letter_code
_entity_poly.pdbx_strand_id
1 'polypeptide(L)'
;MKKSGWIATAAVLLAFTLSGCNKLTQYTLSEQEVNEYLQKHNDYQKQLGVPGVVDAHIVLTELSSQIGRAEPGKVTLTGNAKVDISSLLGNQAADMKLTLKAQPVFDKAQGAIYLKDMELVDYTVQPEKMQTVMKTLSPYLNQSLKSYFDQKPAYVLNADKSTTESMAKKMAKGIEIKPGQIVILFTD
;
A
#
# COMPACT_ATOMS: atom_id res chain seq x y z
N MET A 1 -3.43 -34.22 70.02
CA MET A 1 -2.59 -33.01 70.12
C MET A 1 -1.61 -33.04 68.92
N LYS A 2 -1.79 -32.07 68.00
CA LYS A 2 -0.71 -31.26 67.45
C LYS A 2 0.27 -32.00 66.56
N LYS A 3 0.57 -31.64 65.40
CA LYS A 3 0.72 -30.44 64.56
C LYS A 3 1.15 -30.91 63.20
N SER A 4 0.52 -30.51 62.24
CA SER A 4 0.90 -29.39 61.40
C SER A 4 2.21 -29.63 60.70
N GLY A 5 2.29 -29.58 59.48
CA GLY A 5 1.99 -28.64 58.51
C GLY A 5 2.99 -28.74 57.40
N TRP A 6 2.59 -28.33 56.34
CA TRP A 6 3.29 -27.39 55.51
C TRP A 6 4.65 -27.80 54.93
N ILE A 7 4.66 -28.47 53.84
CA ILE A 7 5.60 -28.19 52.75
C ILE A 7 4.90 -28.55 51.44
N ALA A 8 4.12 -27.66 50.96
CA ALA A 8 3.71 -27.65 49.58
C ALA A 8 3.98 -26.25 49.08
N THR A 9 4.99 -26.02 48.35
CA THR A 9 5.14 -24.87 47.48
C THR A 9 6.60 -24.71 47.11
N ALA A 10 7.00 -25.17 45.96
CA ALA A 10 8.12 -24.66 45.19
C ALA A 10 8.43 -25.57 44.01
N ALA A 11 7.51 -25.74 43.09
CA ALA A 11 7.83 -26.40 41.83
C ALA A 11 6.99 -25.83 40.66
N VAL A 12 6.82 -24.52 40.66
CA VAL A 12 6.20 -23.84 39.50
C VAL A 12 7.01 -22.61 39.23
N LEU A 13 8.18 -22.72 38.68
CA LEU A 13 8.94 -21.59 38.16
C LEU A 13 10.19 -22.08 37.41
N LEU A 14 10.01 -22.86 36.34
CA LEU A 14 11.08 -23.05 35.34
C LEU A 14 10.52 -23.55 34.01
N ALA A 15 9.62 -22.77 33.39
CA ALA A 15 9.15 -23.05 32.06
C ALA A 15 9.11 -21.79 31.20
N PHE A 16 10.05 -20.90 31.38
CA PHE A 16 10.18 -19.69 30.54
C PHE A 16 11.62 -19.45 30.14
N THR A 17 12.22 -20.29 29.36
CA THR A 17 13.42 -19.91 28.58
C THR A 17 13.70 -20.94 27.50
N LEU A 18 12.76 -21.13 26.60
CA LEU A 18 13.08 -21.72 25.29
C LEU A 18 12.47 -20.81 24.19
N SER A 19 12.71 -19.54 24.32
CA SER A 19 12.65 -18.66 23.15
C SER A 19 13.90 -18.94 22.34
N GLY A 20 13.86 -20.08 21.65
CA GLY A 20 14.89 -20.47 20.71
C GLY A 20 15.18 -19.32 19.76
N CYS A 21 16.42 -19.21 19.36
CA CYS A 21 16.89 -18.37 18.27
C CYS A 21 15.99 -18.63 17.06
N ASN A 22 14.94 -17.86 16.91
CA ASN A 22 14.21 -17.78 15.67
C ASN A 22 15.20 -17.21 14.65
N LYS A 23 15.78 -18.09 13.85
CA LYS A 23 16.41 -17.66 12.60
C LYS A 23 15.40 -16.78 11.92
N LEU A 24 15.68 -15.49 11.82
CA LEU A 24 14.85 -14.55 11.08
C LEU A 24 14.75 -15.06 9.64
N THR A 25 13.64 -15.68 9.33
CA THR A 25 13.37 -16.25 7.99
C THR A 25 12.53 -15.32 7.14
N GLN A 26 11.99 -14.27 7.76
CA GLN A 26 11.10 -13.32 7.10
C GLN A 26 11.06 -11.97 7.83
N TYR A 27 10.64 -10.95 7.11
CA TYR A 27 10.25 -9.64 7.65
C TYR A 27 8.80 -9.35 7.26
N THR A 28 8.01 -8.86 8.18
CA THR A 28 6.60 -8.53 7.93
C THR A 28 6.44 -7.02 7.90
N LEU A 29 5.93 -6.53 6.78
CA LEU A 29 5.54 -5.14 6.56
C LEU A 29 4.03 -5.03 6.72
N SER A 30 3.58 -4.27 7.70
CA SER A 30 2.16 -4.07 7.97
C SER A 30 1.51 -3.12 6.96
N GLU A 31 0.21 -3.29 6.77
CA GLU A 31 -0.62 -2.37 5.98
C GLU A 31 -0.52 -0.91 6.46
N GLN A 32 -0.39 -0.72 7.78
CA GLN A 32 -0.20 0.62 8.35
C GLN A 32 1.12 1.25 7.89
N GLU A 33 2.23 0.53 7.92
CA GLU A 33 3.54 1.04 7.46
C GLU A 33 3.53 1.38 5.97
N VAL A 34 2.84 0.57 5.15
CA VAL A 34 2.65 0.87 3.72
C VAL A 34 1.83 2.14 3.55
N ASN A 35 0.74 2.29 4.30
CA ASN A 35 -0.11 3.48 4.25
C ASN A 35 0.62 4.75 4.68
N GLU A 36 1.40 4.68 5.74
CA GLU A 36 2.24 5.81 6.18
C GLU A 36 3.28 6.21 5.12
N TYR A 37 3.86 5.22 4.43
CA TYR A 37 4.79 5.49 3.35
C TYR A 37 4.08 6.14 2.16
N LEU A 38 2.95 5.59 1.71
CA LEU A 38 2.17 6.12 0.60
C LEU A 38 1.72 7.55 0.84
N GLN A 39 1.26 7.86 2.06
CA GLN A 39 0.84 9.23 2.42
C GLN A 39 2.00 10.23 2.38
N LYS A 40 3.19 9.83 2.82
CA LYS A 40 4.38 10.69 2.82
C LYS A 40 4.96 10.92 1.43
N HIS A 41 4.74 9.99 0.50
CA HIS A 41 5.35 9.99 -0.83
C HIS A 41 4.32 10.10 -1.97
N ASN A 42 3.08 10.48 -1.66
CA ASN A 42 2.06 10.74 -2.64
C ASN A 42 2.30 12.12 -3.28
N ASP A 43 2.94 12.11 -4.42
CA ASP A 43 3.23 13.29 -5.23
C ASP A 43 2.55 13.21 -6.61
N TYR A 44 1.51 12.37 -6.74
CA TYR A 44 0.80 12.24 -8.00
C TYR A 44 0.01 13.51 -8.32
N GLN A 45 0.45 14.17 -9.38
CA GLN A 45 -0.31 15.21 -10.04
C GLN A 45 -0.10 15.09 -11.56
N LYS A 46 -1.16 15.20 -12.29
CA LYS A 46 -1.11 15.00 -13.75
C LYS A 46 -2.12 15.86 -14.48
N GLN A 47 -1.67 16.42 -15.60
CA GLN A 47 -2.55 17.04 -16.57
C GLN A 47 -2.94 15.99 -17.61
N LEU A 48 -4.24 15.80 -17.78
CA LEU A 48 -4.85 14.89 -18.74
C LEU A 48 -5.81 15.68 -19.60
N GLY A 49 -5.89 15.33 -20.87
CA GLY A 49 -6.80 16.05 -21.74
C GLY A 49 -7.05 15.37 -23.08
N VAL A 50 -8.13 15.80 -23.71
CA VAL A 50 -8.45 15.52 -25.11
C VAL A 50 -8.30 16.86 -25.84
N PRO A 51 -7.31 17.02 -26.72
CA PRO A 51 -7.02 18.29 -27.37
C PRO A 51 -8.26 18.94 -28.00
N GLY A 52 -8.52 20.19 -27.65
CA GLY A 52 -9.66 20.95 -28.14
C GLY A 52 -11.02 20.63 -27.52
N VAL A 53 -11.09 19.71 -26.57
CA VAL A 53 -12.35 19.27 -25.93
C VAL A 53 -12.33 19.52 -24.43
N VAL A 54 -11.36 18.96 -23.74
CA VAL A 54 -11.25 19.03 -22.28
C VAL A 54 -9.81 18.89 -21.83
N ASP A 55 -9.44 19.66 -20.83
CA ASP A 55 -8.18 19.56 -20.11
C ASP A 55 -8.49 19.44 -18.61
N ALA A 56 -7.84 18.51 -17.91
CA ALA A 56 -8.06 18.24 -16.51
C ALA A 56 -6.73 18.12 -15.76
N HIS A 57 -6.58 18.89 -14.68
CA HIS A 57 -5.50 18.74 -13.74
C HIS A 57 -5.99 17.91 -12.56
N ILE A 58 -5.34 16.79 -12.30
CA ILE A 58 -5.72 15.81 -11.28
C ILE A 58 -4.61 15.68 -10.26
N VAL A 59 -4.96 15.84 -8.97
CA VAL A 59 -4.04 15.71 -7.83
C VAL A 59 -4.62 14.70 -6.87
N LEU A 60 -3.89 13.61 -6.60
CA LEU A 60 -4.23 12.69 -5.51
C LEU A 60 -3.93 13.37 -4.16
N THR A 61 -4.92 13.44 -3.30
CA THR A 61 -4.80 14.08 -1.99
C THR A 61 -4.62 13.10 -0.85
N GLU A 62 -5.23 11.94 -0.98
CA GLU A 62 -5.15 10.87 0.00
C GLU A 62 -5.02 9.54 -0.72
N LEU A 63 -4.30 8.61 -0.10
CA LEU A 63 -4.14 7.27 -0.60
C LEU A 63 -4.02 6.30 0.56
N SER A 64 -4.79 5.21 0.53
CA SER A 64 -4.69 4.13 1.49
C SER A 64 -4.80 2.77 0.81
N SER A 65 -4.10 1.78 1.36
CA SER A 65 -4.08 0.42 0.84
C SER A 65 -4.85 -0.55 1.73
N GLN A 66 -5.40 -1.57 1.10
CA GLN A 66 -5.90 -2.79 1.72
C GLN A 66 -5.16 -3.97 1.08
N ILE A 67 -4.34 -4.64 1.88
CA ILE A 67 -3.44 -5.67 1.39
C ILE A 67 -4.10 -7.04 1.55
N GLY A 68 -4.27 -7.78 0.44
CA GLY A 68 -4.73 -9.16 0.43
C GLY A 68 -6.11 -9.43 1.03
N ARG A 69 -6.90 -8.38 1.33
CA ARG A 69 -8.21 -8.52 2.00
C ARG A 69 -9.35 -8.71 1.01
N ALA A 70 -9.40 -7.88 -0.03
CA ALA A 70 -10.43 -7.93 -1.05
C ALA A 70 -10.17 -9.05 -2.07
N GLU A 71 -8.90 -9.27 -2.41
CA GLU A 71 -8.47 -10.31 -3.33
C GLU A 71 -7.11 -10.86 -2.88
N PRO A 72 -6.97 -12.19 -2.69
CA PRO A 72 -5.71 -12.80 -2.33
C PRO A 72 -4.60 -12.45 -3.32
N GLY A 73 -3.42 -12.12 -2.81
CA GLY A 73 -2.25 -11.80 -3.62
C GLY A 73 -2.24 -10.39 -4.21
N LYS A 74 -3.30 -9.59 -4.02
CA LYS A 74 -3.39 -8.23 -4.57
C LYS A 74 -3.50 -7.16 -3.49
N VAL A 75 -3.28 -5.92 -3.91
CA VAL A 75 -3.51 -4.72 -3.11
C VAL A 75 -4.61 -3.91 -3.77
N THR A 76 -5.59 -3.50 -2.96
CA THR A 76 -6.60 -2.52 -3.34
C THR A 76 -6.19 -1.18 -2.75
N LEU A 77 -6.12 -0.14 -3.56
CA LEU A 77 -5.90 1.23 -3.12
C LEU A 77 -7.21 2.01 -3.22
N THR A 78 -7.51 2.78 -2.19
CA THR A 78 -8.56 3.81 -2.24
C THR A 78 -7.91 5.17 -2.12
N GLY A 79 -8.38 6.13 -2.90
CA GLY A 79 -7.83 7.47 -2.91
C GLY A 79 -8.88 8.54 -3.09
N ASN A 80 -8.57 9.75 -2.63
CA ASN A 80 -9.28 10.97 -2.96
C ASN A 80 -8.43 11.80 -3.94
N ALA A 81 -9.08 12.50 -4.86
CA ALA A 81 -8.41 13.38 -5.79
C ALA A 81 -9.19 14.68 -5.98
N LYS A 82 -8.45 15.77 -6.16
CA LYS A 82 -8.96 17.05 -6.67
C LYS A 82 -8.81 17.06 -8.18
N VAL A 83 -9.85 17.50 -8.88
CA VAL A 83 -9.87 17.57 -10.34
C VAL A 83 -10.31 18.96 -10.77
N ASP A 84 -9.40 19.70 -11.40
CA ASP A 84 -9.70 20.98 -12.02
C ASP A 84 -9.85 20.77 -13.53
N ILE A 85 -11.02 21.07 -14.07
CA ILE A 85 -11.37 20.80 -15.45
C ILE A 85 -11.57 22.13 -16.18
N SER A 86 -10.90 22.26 -17.32
CA SER A 86 -11.08 23.34 -18.28
C SER A 86 -11.68 22.77 -19.57
N SER A 87 -12.80 23.32 -20.00
CA SER A 87 -13.49 22.88 -21.22
C SER A 87 -14.14 24.06 -21.95
N LEU A 88 -14.71 23.81 -23.11
CA LEU A 88 -15.50 24.81 -23.84
C LEU A 88 -16.71 25.33 -23.04
N LEU A 89 -17.13 24.60 -22.02
CA LEU A 89 -18.22 24.99 -21.12
C LEU A 89 -17.75 25.77 -19.89
N GLY A 90 -16.45 26.10 -19.85
CA GLY A 90 -15.82 26.84 -18.75
C GLY A 90 -15.03 25.95 -17.80
N ASN A 91 -14.52 26.56 -16.73
CA ASN A 91 -13.71 25.92 -15.71
C ASN A 91 -14.59 25.37 -14.59
N GLN A 92 -14.32 24.16 -14.15
CA GLN A 92 -15.06 23.48 -13.10
C GLN A 92 -14.09 22.69 -12.22
N ALA A 93 -14.37 22.65 -10.92
CA ALA A 93 -13.67 21.79 -9.97
C ALA A 93 -14.56 20.60 -9.57
N ALA A 94 -13.93 19.48 -9.28
CA ALA A 94 -14.59 18.29 -8.80
C ALA A 94 -13.74 17.56 -7.75
N ASP A 95 -14.43 16.88 -6.83
CA ASP A 95 -13.82 15.91 -5.94
C ASP A 95 -14.09 14.50 -6.48
N MET A 96 -13.07 13.68 -6.47
CA MET A 96 -13.17 12.30 -6.94
C MET A 96 -12.70 11.34 -5.85
N LYS A 97 -13.47 10.27 -5.63
CA LYS A 97 -12.98 9.06 -4.97
C LYS A 97 -12.68 8.02 -6.02
N LEU A 98 -11.59 7.28 -5.83
CA LEU A 98 -11.19 6.24 -6.76
C LEU A 98 -10.76 4.97 -6.02
N THR A 99 -10.98 3.83 -6.67
CA THR A 99 -10.54 2.52 -6.22
C THR A 99 -9.67 1.91 -7.30
N LEU A 100 -8.47 1.53 -6.91
CA LEU A 100 -7.46 0.92 -7.78
C LEU A 100 -7.16 -0.50 -7.29
N LYS A 101 -6.74 -1.35 -8.19
CA LYS A 101 -6.24 -2.70 -7.89
C LYS A 101 -4.87 -2.88 -8.52
N ALA A 102 -3.97 -3.57 -7.84
CA ALA A 102 -2.62 -3.80 -8.33
C ALA A 102 -2.00 -5.08 -7.79
N GLN A 103 -0.96 -5.54 -8.48
CA GLN A 103 -0.10 -6.66 -8.09
C GLN A 103 1.15 -6.13 -7.39
N PRO A 104 1.40 -6.44 -6.11
CA PRO A 104 2.67 -6.13 -5.46
C PRO A 104 3.81 -6.97 -6.06
N VAL A 105 4.93 -6.32 -6.36
CA VAL A 105 6.14 -6.95 -6.88
C VAL A 105 7.35 -6.41 -6.13
N PHE A 106 8.23 -7.30 -5.70
CA PHE A 106 9.46 -6.93 -5.00
C PHE A 106 10.63 -6.81 -5.96
N ASP A 107 11.26 -5.65 -5.99
CA ASP A 107 12.51 -5.41 -6.69
C ASP A 107 13.69 -5.59 -5.70
N LYS A 108 14.44 -6.67 -5.88
CA LYS A 108 15.59 -7.00 -5.02
C LYS A 108 16.72 -5.99 -5.14
N ALA A 109 16.96 -5.46 -6.34
CA ALA A 109 18.06 -4.56 -6.57
C ALA A 109 17.88 -3.23 -5.84
N GLN A 110 16.65 -2.76 -5.77
CA GLN A 110 16.29 -1.52 -5.09
C GLN A 110 15.85 -1.74 -3.63
N GLY A 111 15.52 -2.97 -3.25
CA GLY A 111 14.91 -3.28 -1.96
C GLY A 111 13.55 -2.60 -1.82
N ALA A 112 12.75 -2.62 -2.87
CA ALA A 112 11.53 -1.85 -2.97
C ALA A 112 10.35 -2.70 -3.44
N ILE A 113 9.15 -2.32 -3.01
CA ILE A 113 7.89 -2.94 -3.44
C ILE A 113 7.19 -1.96 -4.38
N TYR A 114 6.88 -2.42 -5.58
CA TYR A 114 6.12 -1.72 -6.60
C TYR A 114 4.71 -2.31 -6.72
N LEU A 115 3.79 -1.49 -7.17
CA LEU A 115 2.42 -1.91 -7.50
C LEU A 115 2.30 -1.94 -9.02
N LYS A 116 2.41 -3.14 -9.58
CA LYS A 116 2.32 -3.40 -11.01
C LYS A 116 0.89 -3.71 -11.45
N ASP A 117 0.65 -3.62 -12.75
CA ASP A 117 -0.67 -3.89 -13.34
C ASP A 117 -1.81 -3.12 -12.68
N MET A 118 -1.54 -1.84 -12.37
CA MET A 118 -2.51 -0.94 -11.77
C MET A 118 -3.72 -0.78 -12.68
N GLU A 119 -4.91 -0.94 -12.10
CA GLU A 119 -6.19 -0.79 -12.77
C GLU A 119 -7.13 0.09 -11.96
N LEU A 120 -7.75 1.07 -12.60
CA LEU A 120 -8.84 1.86 -12.04
C LEU A 120 -10.13 1.05 -12.15
N VAL A 121 -10.58 0.46 -11.03
CA VAL A 121 -11.74 -0.44 -11.00
C VAL A 121 -13.05 0.28 -10.72
N ASP A 122 -12.99 1.41 -10.00
CA ASP A 122 -14.17 2.21 -9.68
C ASP A 122 -13.81 3.66 -9.38
N TYR A 123 -14.73 4.57 -9.61
CA TYR A 123 -14.64 5.96 -9.17
C TYR A 123 -16.00 6.63 -9.02
N THR A 124 -16.06 7.62 -8.13
CA THR A 124 -17.21 8.52 -7.98
C THR A 124 -16.74 9.97 -8.07
N VAL A 125 -17.56 10.86 -8.62
CA VAL A 125 -17.22 12.27 -8.82
C VAL A 125 -18.31 13.18 -8.28
N GLN A 126 -17.93 14.24 -7.62
CA GLN A 126 -18.82 15.29 -7.16
C GLN A 126 -18.34 16.65 -7.68
N PRO A 127 -19.20 17.49 -8.25
CA PRO A 127 -20.63 17.28 -8.46
C PRO A 127 -20.94 16.25 -9.57
N GLU A 128 -22.07 15.57 -9.46
CA GLU A 128 -22.48 14.46 -10.34
C GLU A 128 -22.48 14.84 -11.84
N LYS A 129 -22.79 16.09 -12.17
CA LYS A 129 -22.72 16.61 -13.55
C LYS A 129 -21.36 16.40 -14.23
N MET A 130 -20.28 16.19 -13.44
CA MET A 130 -18.94 15.95 -13.95
C MET A 130 -18.70 14.47 -14.32
N GLN A 131 -19.63 13.58 -14.02
CA GLN A 131 -19.48 12.13 -14.30
C GLN A 131 -19.25 11.84 -15.78
N THR A 132 -19.95 12.53 -16.69
CA THR A 132 -19.76 12.33 -18.13
C THR A 132 -18.38 12.73 -18.61
N VAL A 133 -17.85 13.84 -18.10
CA VAL A 133 -16.49 14.30 -18.41
C VAL A 133 -15.46 13.31 -17.90
N MET A 134 -15.61 12.86 -16.65
CA MET A 134 -14.70 11.89 -16.08
C MET A 134 -14.76 10.52 -16.76
N LYS A 135 -15.92 10.11 -17.28
CA LYS A 135 -16.02 8.91 -18.10
C LYS A 135 -15.17 8.98 -19.36
N THR A 136 -15.10 10.15 -19.98
CA THR A 136 -14.22 10.39 -21.14
C THR A 136 -12.75 10.39 -20.75
N LEU A 137 -12.40 10.90 -19.58
CA LEU A 137 -11.02 11.01 -19.11
C LEU A 137 -10.50 9.74 -18.43
N SER A 138 -11.38 8.84 -17.95
CA SER A 138 -11.00 7.66 -17.16
C SER A 138 -9.97 6.73 -17.83
N PRO A 139 -9.98 6.48 -19.15
CA PRO A 139 -8.93 5.68 -19.79
C PRO A 139 -7.55 6.34 -19.70
N TYR A 140 -7.48 7.65 -19.86
CA TYR A 140 -6.22 8.41 -19.74
C TYR A 140 -5.74 8.45 -18.29
N LEU A 141 -6.66 8.60 -17.35
CA LEU A 141 -6.35 8.53 -15.91
C LEU A 141 -5.80 7.15 -15.54
N ASN A 142 -6.44 6.08 -15.98
CA ASN A 142 -5.98 4.71 -15.73
C ASN A 142 -4.56 4.49 -16.26
N GLN A 143 -4.30 4.89 -17.49
CA GLN A 143 -2.96 4.81 -18.11
C GLN A 143 -1.92 5.63 -17.33
N SER A 144 -2.28 6.83 -16.89
CA SER A 144 -1.38 7.70 -16.14
C SER A 144 -1.06 7.14 -14.76
N LEU A 145 -2.07 6.63 -14.04
CA LEU A 145 -1.89 5.98 -12.74
C LEU A 145 -1.01 4.74 -12.87
N LYS A 146 -1.28 3.89 -13.88
CA LYS A 146 -0.45 2.72 -14.17
C LYS A 146 1.02 3.13 -14.36
N SER A 147 1.29 4.09 -15.24
CA SER A 147 2.65 4.58 -15.50
C SER A 147 3.34 5.16 -14.27
N TYR A 148 2.60 5.86 -13.43
CA TYR A 148 3.13 6.42 -12.19
C TYR A 148 3.54 5.33 -11.19
N PHE A 149 2.64 4.39 -10.87
CA PHE A 149 2.92 3.33 -9.90
C PHE A 149 3.89 2.26 -10.42
N ASP A 150 4.05 2.14 -11.74
CA ASP A 150 5.09 1.32 -12.35
C ASP A 150 6.50 1.86 -12.07
N GLN A 151 6.64 3.16 -11.81
CA GLN A 151 7.92 3.84 -11.59
C GLN A 151 8.15 4.24 -10.13
N LYS A 152 7.09 4.47 -9.37
CA LYS A 152 7.16 4.90 -7.97
C LYS A 152 6.91 3.71 -7.03
N PRO A 153 7.82 3.42 -6.12
CA PRO A 153 7.62 2.34 -5.16
C PRO A 153 6.51 2.68 -4.16
N ALA A 154 5.74 1.68 -3.81
CA ALA A 154 4.77 1.77 -2.72
C ALA A 154 5.42 1.61 -1.33
N TYR A 155 6.62 1.06 -1.29
CA TYR A 155 7.46 1.00 -0.10
C TYR A 155 8.92 0.78 -0.48
N VAL A 156 9.84 1.41 0.24
CA VAL A 156 11.28 1.19 0.12
C VAL A 156 11.82 0.74 1.47
N LEU A 157 12.50 -0.41 1.50
CA LEU A 157 13.17 -0.91 2.70
C LEU A 157 14.29 0.05 3.13
N ASN A 158 14.17 0.54 4.34
CA ASN A 158 15.14 1.46 4.92
C ASN A 158 16.05 0.72 5.92
N ALA A 159 17.34 0.56 5.54
CA ALA A 159 18.32 -0.13 6.39
C ALA A 159 18.57 0.58 7.73
N ASP A 160 18.28 1.87 7.82
CA ASP A 160 18.50 2.68 9.03
C ASP A 160 17.32 2.62 10.00
N LYS A 161 16.16 2.14 9.55
CA LYS A 161 14.93 2.06 10.36
C LYS A 161 15.05 0.99 11.45
N SER A 162 15.58 -0.19 11.12
CA SER A 162 15.79 -1.30 12.06
C SER A 162 16.78 -2.33 11.52
N THR A 163 17.39 -3.09 12.43
CA THR A 163 18.26 -4.22 12.05
C THR A 163 17.52 -5.25 11.18
N THR A 164 16.26 -5.51 11.51
CA THR A 164 15.43 -6.47 10.76
C THR A 164 15.15 -5.99 9.34
N GLU A 165 14.84 -4.73 9.16
CA GLU A 165 14.60 -4.15 7.84
C GLU A 165 15.89 -4.05 7.01
N SER A 166 17.04 -3.77 7.67
CA SER A 166 18.36 -3.88 7.05
C SER A 166 18.65 -5.29 6.54
N MET A 167 18.31 -6.31 7.33
CA MET A 167 18.43 -7.71 6.92
C MET A 167 17.48 -8.04 5.76
N ALA A 168 16.23 -7.58 5.83
CA ALA A 168 15.25 -7.75 4.76
C ALA A 168 15.79 -7.20 3.44
N LYS A 169 16.34 -6.00 3.45
CA LYS A 169 16.93 -5.38 2.25
C LYS A 169 18.06 -6.20 1.63
N LYS A 170 18.86 -6.88 2.46
CA LYS A 170 20.03 -7.68 2.01
C LYS A 170 19.66 -9.10 1.61
N MET A 171 18.70 -9.71 2.30
CA MET A 171 18.45 -11.14 2.23
C MET A 171 17.14 -11.52 1.52
N ALA A 172 16.29 -10.54 1.18
CA ALA A 172 14.98 -10.81 0.57
C ALA A 172 15.09 -11.65 -0.71
N LYS A 173 14.28 -12.68 -0.78
CA LYS A 173 14.15 -13.60 -1.93
C LYS A 173 12.87 -13.35 -2.72
N GLY A 174 11.83 -12.97 -2.03
CA GLY A 174 10.51 -12.71 -2.59
C GLY A 174 9.56 -12.14 -1.56
N ILE A 175 8.31 -12.01 -1.95
CA ILE A 175 7.23 -11.57 -1.07
C ILE A 175 6.04 -12.52 -1.12
N GLU A 176 5.33 -12.59 -0.02
CA GLU A 176 4.03 -13.26 0.11
C GLU A 176 3.01 -12.23 0.59
N ILE A 177 1.84 -12.19 -0.03
CA ILE A 177 0.77 -11.28 0.34
C ILE A 177 -0.21 -12.00 1.25
N LYS A 178 -0.34 -11.50 2.48
CA LYS A 178 -1.32 -11.98 3.47
C LYS A 178 -2.31 -10.86 3.80
N PRO A 179 -3.49 -11.20 4.33
CA PRO A 179 -4.45 -10.17 4.74
C PRO A 179 -3.84 -9.17 5.72
N GLY A 180 -3.78 -7.89 5.30
CA GLY A 180 -3.25 -6.78 6.09
C GLY A 180 -1.72 -6.68 6.17
N GLN A 181 -0.96 -7.46 5.39
CA GLN A 181 0.50 -7.43 5.47
C GLN A 181 1.19 -7.99 4.23
N ILE A 182 2.41 -7.55 4.01
CA ILE A 182 3.35 -8.12 3.04
C ILE A 182 4.47 -8.81 3.81
N VAL A 183 4.66 -10.09 3.56
CA VAL A 183 5.74 -10.87 4.16
C VAL A 183 6.88 -10.97 3.19
N ILE A 184 8.05 -10.46 3.57
CA ILE A 184 9.29 -10.52 2.79
C ILE A 184 10.06 -11.75 3.25
N LEU A 185 10.27 -12.70 2.34
CA LEU A 185 10.90 -13.99 2.61
C LEU A 185 12.41 -13.92 2.41
N PHE A 186 13.18 -14.55 3.30
CA PHE A 186 14.65 -14.61 3.23
C PHE A 186 15.15 -15.95 2.69
N THR A 187 14.29 -16.93 2.62
CA THR A 187 14.54 -18.25 2.06
C THR A 187 13.57 -18.55 0.94
N ASP A 188 13.98 -19.39 0.01
CA ASP A 188 13.12 -19.91 -1.05
C ASP A 188 12.15 -20.93 -0.47
#